data_9e1899787b47e72ff90c79a8948b9bdd
#
_entry.id   9e1899787b47e72ff90c79a8948b9bdd
#
_cell.length_a   1.000
_cell.length_b   1.000
_cell.length_c   1.000
_cell.angle_alpha   90.00
_cell.angle_beta   90.00
_cell.angle_gamma   90.00
#
_symmetry.space_group_name_H-M   'P 1'
#
loop_
_entity.id
_entity.type
_entity.pdbx_description
1 polymer ?
#
loop_
_entity_poly.entity_id
_entity_poly.type
_entity_poly.pdbx_seq_one_letter_code
_entity_poly.pdbx_strand_id
1 'polypeptide(L)'
;MHDVSNFIGGVVIYPDDGGIIINYPEQHIANGRKKNIDTNYHYKKMVRIMKKMRYLMEDSCCIAYSSAAKNVNSFMLESLLWNIEDSWYLDNCGTYRKVFAFSQLIATLQNRENDFLRYQEANGIKELCPKPSDYTNLCNFINQLASFYEYE
;
A
#
# COMPACT_ATOMS: atom_id res chain seq x y z
N MET A 1 -8.62 28.92 -7.72
CA MET A 1 -7.96 27.84 -8.27
C MET A 1 -6.65 28.32 -8.85
N HIS A 2 -5.84 27.61 -9.28
CA HIS A 2 -4.50 27.81 -9.66
C HIS A 2 -4.34 27.78 -11.16
N ASP A 3 -3.16 28.08 -11.64
CA ASP A 3 -2.78 27.99 -13.02
C ASP A 3 -3.09 26.58 -13.55
N VAL A 4 -3.69 26.47 -14.72
CA VAL A 4 -4.09 25.22 -15.34
C VAL A 4 -2.89 24.31 -15.57
N SER A 5 -1.73 24.86 -15.94
CA SER A 5 -0.52 24.05 -16.18
C SER A 5 0.06 23.44 -14.91
N ASN A 6 -0.25 24.03 -13.76
CA ASN A 6 0.22 23.55 -12.46
C ASN A 6 -0.92 22.99 -11.61
N PHE A 7 -2.07 22.81 -12.23
CA PHE A 7 -3.24 22.37 -11.52
C PHE A 7 -3.10 20.93 -11.02
N ILE A 8 -3.29 20.74 -9.72
CA ILE A 8 -3.39 19.41 -9.12
C ILE A 8 -4.84 19.24 -8.70
N GLY A 9 -5.58 18.41 -9.45
CA GLY A 9 -6.98 18.15 -9.18
C GLY A 9 -7.17 17.34 -7.92
N GLY A 10 -7.99 17.85 -7.01
CA GLY A 10 -8.34 17.13 -5.80
C GLY A 10 -9.84 17.13 -5.59
N VAL A 11 -10.33 16.15 -4.86
CA VAL A 11 -11.72 16.04 -4.44
C VAL A 11 -11.80 16.40 -2.96
N VAL A 12 -12.64 17.39 -2.64
CA VAL A 12 -12.83 17.84 -1.26
C VAL A 12 -14.04 17.12 -0.68
N ILE A 13 -13.85 16.54 0.51
CA ILE A 13 -14.90 15.84 1.24
C ILE A 13 -15.09 16.55 2.57
N TYR A 14 -16.36 16.81 2.95
CA TYR A 14 -16.74 17.43 4.21
C TYR A 14 -17.40 16.38 5.11
N PRO A 15 -16.61 15.69 5.97
CA PRO A 15 -17.19 14.68 6.86
C PRO A 15 -18.05 15.32 7.95
N ASP A 16 -18.98 14.53 8.52
CA ASP A 16 -19.93 14.98 9.53
C ASP A 16 -19.27 15.50 10.81
N ASP A 17 -18.04 15.09 11.09
CA ASP A 17 -17.30 15.52 12.27
C ASP A 17 -16.67 16.92 12.11
N GLY A 18 -16.89 17.57 10.99
CA GLY A 18 -16.49 18.95 10.76
C GLY A 18 -15.13 19.18 10.15
N GLY A 19 -14.39 18.14 9.82
CA GLY A 19 -13.09 18.29 9.16
C GLY A 19 -13.22 18.54 7.66
N ILE A 20 -12.08 18.70 6.99
CA ILE A 20 -11.99 18.74 5.53
C ILE A 20 -11.01 17.67 5.10
N ILE A 21 -11.44 16.81 4.19
CA ILE A 21 -10.59 15.78 3.61
C ILE A 21 -10.44 16.09 2.12
N ILE A 22 -9.18 16.13 1.65
CA ILE A 22 -8.88 16.31 0.24
C ILE A 22 -8.29 15.01 -0.28
N ASN A 23 -8.89 14.45 -1.32
CA ASN A 23 -8.40 13.25 -2.00
C ASN A 23 -7.97 13.58 -3.43
N TYR A 24 -7.08 12.76 -3.98
CA TYR A 24 -6.54 12.94 -5.33
C TYR A 24 -6.73 11.65 -6.14
N PRO A 25 -7.99 11.29 -6.46
CA PRO A 25 -8.27 10.01 -7.09
C PRO A 25 -7.72 9.89 -8.51
N GLU A 26 -7.69 10.98 -9.28
CA GLU A 26 -7.16 10.95 -10.63
C GLU A 26 -5.66 10.68 -10.63
N GLN A 27 -4.92 11.33 -9.74
CA GLN A 27 -3.49 11.13 -9.60
C GLN A 27 -3.18 9.72 -9.10
N HIS A 28 -3.98 9.21 -8.16
CA HIS A 28 -3.83 7.84 -7.67
C HIS A 28 -3.99 6.83 -8.82
N ILE A 29 -5.04 6.97 -9.62
CA ILE A 29 -5.31 6.07 -10.75
C ILE A 29 -4.21 6.18 -11.80
N ALA A 30 -3.84 7.39 -12.19
CA ALA A 30 -2.82 7.61 -13.21
C ALA A 30 -1.46 7.06 -12.79
N ASN A 31 -1.07 7.31 -11.54
CA ASN A 31 0.21 6.83 -11.02
C ASN A 31 0.23 5.32 -10.90
N GLY A 32 -0.88 4.71 -10.47
CA GLY A 32 -1.01 3.26 -10.39
C GLY A 32 -0.92 2.59 -11.76
N ARG A 33 -1.56 3.18 -12.77
CA ARG A 33 -1.49 2.67 -14.15
C ARG A 33 -0.07 2.75 -14.71
N LYS A 34 0.58 3.89 -14.51
CA LYS A 34 1.95 4.09 -14.97
C LYS A 34 2.88 3.07 -14.32
N LYS A 35 2.79 2.91 -13.00
CA LYS A 35 3.63 1.95 -12.29
C LYS A 35 3.37 0.53 -12.76
N ASN A 36 2.12 0.18 -13.03
CA ASN A 36 1.78 -1.15 -13.52
C ASN A 36 2.43 -1.43 -14.88
N ILE A 37 2.37 -0.46 -15.78
CA ILE A 37 3.02 -0.58 -17.10
C ILE A 37 4.54 -0.66 -16.95
N ASP A 38 5.11 0.23 -16.14
CA ASP A 38 6.56 0.31 -15.94
C ASP A 38 7.15 -0.93 -15.25
N THR A 39 6.32 -1.69 -14.54
CA THR A 39 6.72 -2.92 -13.85
C THR A 39 6.26 -4.19 -14.59
N ASN A 40 5.92 -4.11 -15.88
CA ASN A 40 5.43 -5.24 -16.67
C ASN A 40 4.21 -5.91 -16.04
N TYR A 41 3.31 -5.11 -15.47
CA TYR A 41 2.06 -5.53 -14.81
C TYR A 41 2.27 -6.28 -13.49
N HIS A 42 3.50 -6.31 -12.98
CA HIS A 42 3.79 -7.00 -11.71
C HIS A 42 3.29 -6.21 -10.49
N TYR A 43 3.27 -4.89 -10.56
CA TYR A 43 2.78 -4.06 -9.45
C TYR A 43 1.35 -4.44 -9.06
N LYS A 44 0.43 -4.44 -10.01
CA LYS A 44 -0.98 -4.76 -9.74
C LYS A 44 -1.16 -6.21 -9.27
N LYS A 45 -0.34 -7.13 -9.76
CA LYS A 45 -0.38 -8.53 -9.30
C LYS A 45 -0.05 -8.63 -7.82
N MET A 46 1.01 -7.94 -7.37
CA MET A 46 1.40 -7.92 -5.97
C MET A 46 0.35 -7.23 -5.10
N VAL A 47 -0.24 -6.14 -5.60
CA VAL A 47 -1.33 -5.45 -4.91
C VAL A 47 -2.52 -6.39 -4.70
N ARG A 48 -2.91 -7.15 -5.72
CA ARG A 48 -4.02 -8.10 -5.59
C ARG A 48 -3.74 -9.17 -4.55
N ILE A 49 -2.52 -9.72 -4.52
CA ILE A 49 -2.14 -10.72 -3.51
C ILE A 49 -2.20 -10.10 -2.11
N MET A 50 -1.67 -8.89 -1.96
CA MET A 50 -1.68 -8.19 -0.68
C MET A 50 -3.10 -7.97 -0.17
N LYS A 51 -4.00 -7.52 -1.03
CA LYS A 51 -5.41 -7.30 -0.67
C LYS A 51 -6.10 -8.62 -0.28
N LYS A 52 -5.80 -9.69 -0.98
CA LYS A 52 -6.34 -11.01 -0.63
C LYS A 52 -5.83 -11.49 0.73
N MET A 53 -4.54 -11.31 1.00
CA MET A 53 -3.98 -11.68 2.30
C MET A 53 -4.62 -10.88 3.43
N ARG A 54 -4.81 -9.58 3.24
CA ARG A 54 -5.50 -8.76 4.22
C ARG A 54 -6.91 -9.28 4.50
N TYR A 55 -7.65 -9.62 3.46
CA TYR A 55 -9.00 -10.18 3.60
C TYR A 55 -8.98 -11.47 4.41
N LEU A 56 -8.06 -12.39 4.09
CA LEU A 56 -7.95 -13.66 4.79
C LEU A 56 -7.55 -13.47 6.26
N MET A 57 -6.66 -12.53 6.54
CA MET A 57 -6.26 -12.20 7.90
C MET A 57 -7.44 -11.63 8.70
N GLU A 58 -8.22 -10.74 8.10
CA GLU A 58 -9.39 -10.14 8.74
C GLU A 58 -10.42 -11.20 9.12
N ASP A 59 -10.58 -12.22 8.28
CA ASP A 59 -11.52 -13.32 8.50
C ASP A 59 -10.97 -14.42 9.41
N SER A 60 -9.74 -14.29 9.85
CA SER A 60 -9.08 -15.30 10.70
C SER A 60 -9.68 -15.34 12.10
N CYS A 61 -9.70 -16.54 12.69
CA CYS A 61 -10.07 -16.72 14.08
C CYS A 61 -9.00 -16.19 15.05
N CYS A 62 -7.79 -15.99 14.57
CA CYS A 62 -6.70 -15.43 15.38
C CYS A 62 -6.89 -13.91 15.51
N ILE A 63 -7.11 -13.44 16.73
CA ILE A 63 -7.37 -12.02 16.99
C ILE A 63 -6.22 -11.13 16.54
N ALA A 64 -4.98 -11.58 16.70
CA ALA A 64 -3.82 -10.79 16.29
C ALA A 64 -3.83 -10.51 14.78
N TYR A 65 -4.15 -11.50 13.96
CA TYR A 65 -4.24 -11.33 12.51
C TYR A 65 -5.43 -10.47 12.11
N SER A 66 -6.59 -10.77 12.69
CA SER A 66 -7.82 -10.04 12.38
C SER A 66 -7.71 -8.57 12.75
N SER A 67 -7.19 -8.27 13.92
CA SER A 67 -7.01 -6.90 14.40
C SER A 67 -6.02 -6.13 13.55
N ALA A 68 -4.88 -6.76 13.20
CA ALA A 68 -3.89 -6.12 12.34
C ALA A 68 -4.48 -5.72 10.99
N ALA A 69 -5.27 -6.62 10.39
CA ALA A 69 -5.91 -6.35 9.10
C ALA A 69 -6.95 -5.24 9.18
N LYS A 70 -7.69 -5.17 10.27
CA LYS A 70 -8.73 -4.14 10.46
C LYS A 70 -8.16 -2.74 10.65
N ASN A 71 -6.93 -2.62 11.10
CA ASN A 71 -6.29 -1.33 11.37
C ASN A 71 -5.59 -0.74 10.15
N VAL A 72 -5.60 -1.43 9.02
CA VAL A 72 -5.12 -0.91 7.75
C VAL A 72 -6.21 -1.14 6.70
N ASN A 73 -6.15 -0.41 5.61
CA ASN A 73 -7.11 -0.59 4.52
C ASN A 73 -6.40 -0.91 3.21
N SER A 74 -7.17 -1.38 2.22
CA SER A 74 -6.62 -1.76 0.92
C SER A 74 -5.93 -0.61 0.21
N PHE A 75 -6.46 0.60 0.35
CA PHE A 75 -5.89 1.80 -0.24
C PHE A 75 -4.47 2.07 0.30
N MET A 76 -4.30 1.97 1.62
CA MET A 76 -3.00 2.14 2.25
C MET A 76 -2.00 1.10 1.75
N LEU A 77 -2.42 -0.16 1.60
CA LEU A 77 -1.56 -1.23 1.13
C LEU A 77 -1.16 -1.06 -0.34
N GLU A 78 -2.10 -0.66 -1.18
CA GLU A 78 -1.79 -0.34 -2.58
C GLU A 78 -0.76 0.80 -2.66
N SER A 79 -0.95 1.83 -1.86
CA SER A 79 -0.02 2.96 -1.79
C SER A 79 1.34 2.56 -1.23
N LEU A 80 1.38 1.68 -0.24
CA LEU A 80 2.63 1.16 0.29
C LEU A 80 3.46 0.52 -0.82
N LEU A 81 2.84 -0.35 -1.61
CA LEU A 81 3.53 -1.06 -2.68
C LEU A 81 3.93 -0.12 -3.82
N TRP A 82 3.21 0.98 -4.01
CA TRP A 82 3.56 1.99 -5.01
C TRP A 82 4.91 2.64 -4.72
N ASN A 83 5.33 2.72 -3.47
CA ASN A 83 6.62 3.31 -3.07
C ASN A 83 7.82 2.39 -3.29
N ILE A 84 7.60 1.10 -3.53
CA ILE A 84 8.68 0.17 -3.85
C ILE A 84 9.14 0.44 -5.29
N GLU A 85 10.44 0.57 -5.50
CA GLU A 85 11.00 0.91 -6.80
C GLU A 85 10.59 -0.08 -7.90
N ASP A 86 10.46 0.42 -9.12
CA ASP A 86 10.07 -0.41 -10.28
C ASP A 86 11.05 -1.55 -10.50
N SER A 87 12.34 -1.31 -10.29
CA SER A 87 13.38 -2.34 -10.45
C SER A 87 13.15 -3.54 -9.55
N TRP A 88 12.59 -3.33 -8.35
CA TRP A 88 12.28 -4.45 -7.46
C TRP A 88 11.31 -5.42 -8.13
N TYR A 89 10.24 -4.89 -8.74
CA TYR A 89 9.22 -5.70 -9.41
C TYR A 89 9.79 -6.42 -10.63
N LEU A 90 10.61 -5.72 -11.39
CA LEU A 90 11.22 -6.30 -12.60
C LEU A 90 12.22 -7.40 -12.25
N ASP A 91 12.99 -7.22 -11.18
CA ASP A 91 14.04 -8.16 -10.79
C ASP A 91 13.46 -9.39 -10.07
N ASN A 92 12.42 -9.22 -9.28
CA ASN A 92 11.92 -10.30 -8.42
C ASN A 92 10.70 -11.02 -9.01
N CYS A 93 9.74 -10.28 -9.56
CA CYS A 93 8.48 -10.87 -9.98
C CYS A 93 8.58 -11.59 -11.33
N GLY A 94 9.51 -11.20 -12.18
CA GLY A 94 9.73 -11.84 -13.48
C GLY A 94 10.53 -13.14 -13.39
N THR A 95 11.30 -13.31 -12.33
CA THR A 95 12.22 -14.44 -12.15
C THR A 95 11.62 -15.54 -11.29
N TYR A 96 10.87 -15.17 -10.26
CA TYR A 96 10.33 -16.10 -9.29
C TYR A 96 8.85 -16.36 -9.52
N ARG A 97 8.36 -17.51 -9.05
CA ARG A 97 6.93 -17.77 -8.98
C ARG A 97 6.30 -16.77 -8.00
N LYS A 98 4.98 -16.51 -8.16
CA LYS A 98 4.26 -15.53 -7.35
C LYS A 98 4.45 -15.72 -5.86
N VAL A 99 4.46 -16.97 -5.39
CA VAL A 99 4.63 -17.29 -3.96
C VAL A 99 5.98 -16.79 -3.45
N PHE A 100 7.05 -17.06 -4.18
CA PHE A 100 8.37 -16.60 -3.79
C PHE A 100 8.51 -15.08 -3.91
N ALA A 101 7.93 -14.49 -4.97
CA ALA A 101 7.95 -13.04 -5.14
C ALA A 101 7.25 -12.35 -3.96
N PHE A 102 6.11 -12.87 -3.53
CA PHE A 102 5.39 -12.29 -2.41
C PHE A 102 6.15 -12.44 -1.09
N SER A 103 6.79 -13.59 -0.87
CA SER A 103 7.68 -13.77 0.31
C SER A 103 8.80 -12.75 0.32
N GLN A 104 9.42 -12.51 -0.84
CA GLN A 104 10.46 -11.48 -0.96
C GLN A 104 9.92 -10.08 -0.71
N LEU A 105 8.69 -9.81 -1.15
CA LEU A 105 8.04 -8.53 -0.88
C LEU A 105 7.87 -8.31 0.62
N ILE A 106 7.37 -9.31 1.34
CA ILE A 106 7.20 -9.22 2.79
C ILE A 106 8.54 -8.93 3.47
N ALA A 107 9.58 -9.68 3.12
CA ALA A 107 10.92 -9.49 3.69
C ALA A 107 11.46 -8.08 3.40
N THR A 108 11.25 -7.60 2.17
CA THR A 108 11.65 -6.26 1.77
C THR A 108 10.94 -5.20 2.61
N LEU A 109 9.63 -5.35 2.78
CA LEU A 109 8.84 -4.40 3.59
C LEU A 109 9.28 -4.40 5.04
N GLN A 110 9.56 -5.56 5.63
CA GLN A 110 10.05 -5.64 7.00
C GLN A 110 11.40 -4.91 7.16
N ASN A 111 12.27 -5.04 6.18
CA ASN A 111 13.57 -4.37 6.21
C ASN A 111 13.50 -2.87 5.96
N ARG A 112 12.39 -2.38 5.43
CA ARG A 112 12.18 -0.97 5.07
C ARG A 112 11.16 -0.26 5.95
N GLU A 113 10.82 -0.81 7.12
CA GLU A 113 9.78 -0.20 7.96
C GLU A 113 10.07 1.25 8.30
N ASN A 114 11.34 1.60 8.54
CA ASN A 114 11.71 2.98 8.83
C ASN A 114 11.44 3.93 7.66
N ASP A 115 11.43 3.43 6.45
CA ASP A 115 11.18 4.22 5.25
C ASP A 115 9.70 4.59 5.10
N PHE A 116 8.80 3.86 5.74
CA PHE A 116 7.35 4.12 5.65
C PHE A 116 7.00 5.56 6.07
N LEU A 117 7.80 6.16 6.95
CA LEU A 117 7.59 7.54 7.39
C LEU A 117 7.82 8.57 6.27
N ARG A 118 8.54 8.18 5.23
CA ARG A 118 8.82 9.03 4.08
C ARG A 118 7.98 8.69 2.86
N TYR A 119 7.21 7.61 2.93
CA TYR A 119 6.42 7.15 1.80
C TYR A 119 5.19 8.02 1.59
N GLN A 120 4.73 8.06 0.36
CA GLN A 120 3.53 8.79 -0.04
C GLN A 120 2.43 7.83 -0.44
N GLU A 121 1.18 8.32 -0.41
CA GLU A 121 0.09 7.61 -1.06
C GLU A 121 0.34 7.55 -2.56
N ALA A 122 -0.31 6.62 -3.25
CA ALA A 122 -0.09 6.43 -4.68
C ALA A 122 -0.43 7.67 -5.53
N ASN A 123 -1.17 8.64 -4.97
CA ASN A 123 -1.38 9.92 -5.63
C ASN A 123 -0.10 10.76 -5.76
N GLY A 124 0.97 10.41 -5.03
CA GLY A 124 2.24 11.13 -5.06
C GLY A 124 2.20 12.50 -4.38
N ILE A 125 1.16 12.80 -3.61
CA ILE A 125 0.94 14.11 -2.99
C ILE A 125 0.84 14.00 -1.48
N LYS A 126 0.00 13.10 -0.97
CA LYS A 126 -0.24 12.94 0.46
C LYS A 126 0.74 11.95 1.07
N GLU A 127 1.05 12.15 2.34
CA GLU A 127 1.87 11.20 3.10
C GLU A 127 1.11 9.89 3.32
N LEU A 128 1.82 8.77 3.28
CA LEU A 128 1.25 7.45 3.57
C LEU A 128 0.85 7.34 5.03
N CYS A 129 1.71 7.79 5.93
CA CYS A 129 1.53 7.69 7.37
C CYS A 129 1.55 9.09 8.01
N PRO A 130 0.47 9.88 7.87
CA PRO A 130 0.45 11.23 8.44
C PRO A 130 0.35 11.24 9.96
N LYS A 131 -0.12 10.15 10.58
CA LYS A 131 -0.26 10.02 12.03
C LYS A 131 0.68 8.93 12.55
N PRO A 132 1.21 9.07 13.78
CA PRO A 132 2.02 7.99 14.37
C PRO A 132 1.29 6.64 14.43
N SER A 133 -0.03 6.66 14.65
CA SER A 133 -0.82 5.43 14.68
C SER A 133 -0.87 4.74 13.32
N ASP A 134 -0.85 5.49 12.22
CA ASP A 134 -0.81 4.90 10.88
C ASP A 134 0.46 4.10 10.67
N TYR A 135 1.59 4.67 11.09
CA TYR A 135 2.88 3.99 11.01
C TYR A 135 2.89 2.72 11.86
N THR A 136 2.45 2.81 13.10
CA THR A 136 2.42 1.67 14.02
C THR A 136 1.52 0.57 13.48
N ASN A 137 0.34 0.92 12.99
CA ASN A 137 -0.61 -0.04 12.43
C ASN A 137 -0.06 -0.73 11.17
N LEU A 138 0.62 0.02 10.34
CA LEU A 138 1.19 -0.53 9.10
C LEU A 138 2.33 -1.50 9.42
N CYS A 139 3.25 -1.13 10.30
CA CYS A 139 4.34 -2.01 10.73
C CYS A 139 3.79 -3.28 11.39
N ASN A 140 2.79 -3.15 12.25
CA ASN A 140 2.17 -4.30 12.89
C ASN A 140 1.52 -5.21 11.85
N PHE A 141 0.82 -4.64 10.86
CA PHE A 141 0.21 -5.43 9.80
C PHE A 141 1.26 -6.25 9.04
N ILE A 142 2.36 -5.62 8.64
CA ILE A 142 3.41 -6.30 7.87
C ILE A 142 4.03 -7.44 8.69
N ASN A 143 4.25 -7.24 9.97
CA ASN A 143 4.81 -8.28 10.83
C ASN A 143 3.83 -9.43 11.08
N GLN A 144 2.55 -9.13 11.25
CA GLN A 144 1.53 -10.16 11.37
C GLN A 144 1.31 -10.88 10.04
N LEU A 145 1.39 -10.17 8.92
CA LEU A 145 1.33 -10.77 7.59
C LEU A 145 2.47 -11.79 7.39
N ALA A 146 3.67 -11.45 7.82
CA ALA A 146 4.81 -12.36 7.71
C ALA A 146 4.54 -13.66 8.46
N SER A 147 4.02 -13.57 9.67
CA SER A 147 3.63 -14.74 10.47
C SER A 147 2.49 -15.52 9.80
N PHE A 148 1.46 -14.83 9.35
CA PHE A 148 0.29 -15.44 8.71
C PHE A 148 0.66 -16.18 7.43
N TYR A 149 1.47 -15.55 6.59
CA TYR A 149 1.86 -16.12 5.29
C TYR A 149 2.76 -17.34 5.45
N GLU A 150 3.59 -17.37 6.49
CA GLU A 150 4.48 -18.47 6.77
C GLU A 150 3.72 -19.75 7.13
N TYR A 151 2.57 -19.60 7.80
CA TYR A 151 1.77 -20.74 8.27
C TYR A 151 0.55 -21.04 7.38
N GLU A 152 0.42 -20.35 6.27
CA GLU A 152 -0.58 -20.65 5.23
C GLU A 152 0.02 -21.61 4.17
#